data_42faf5b5c6d93f4d970557720205ff19
#
_entry.id   42faf5b5c6d93f4d970557720205ff19
#
_cell.length_a   1.000
_cell.length_b   1.000
_cell.length_c   1.000
_cell.angle_alpha   90.00
_cell.angle_beta   90.00
_cell.angle_gamma   90.00
#
_symmetry.space_group_name_H-M   'P 1'
#
loop_
_entity.id
_entity.type
_entity.pdbx_description
1 polymer ?
#
loop_
_entity_poly.entity_id
_entity_poly.type
_entity_poly.pdbx_seq_one_letter_code
_entity_poly.pdbx_strand_id
1 'polypeptide(L)'
;MTTIDDIRADSLRYGPIAYVATVSPSGDPHVAPVAVAWSGDDILTFVRTDSRKVANVRRHPRATVHFAVGPTTNWDSCIVWGAVEVIDDDAGRVGLWDRMGYDLSPFEPGGPTAPTHVFLRVRPDRALILRNYGIAGREQWRR
;
A
#
# COMPACT_ATOMS: atom_id res chain seq x y z
N MET A 1 19.30 -14.71 0.66
CA MET A 1 17.98 -14.61 1.36
C MET A 1 17.36 -13.26 1.03
N THR A 2 16.10 -13.27 0.64
CA THR A 2 15.36 -12.05 0.31
C THR A 2 15.01 -11.28 1.59
N THR A 3 15.28 -9.98 1.60
CA THR A 3 15.04 -9.08 2.74
C THR A 3 13.90 -8.10 2.43
N ILE A 4 13.44 -7.37 3.44
CA ILE A 4 12.46 -6.29 3.24
C ILE A 4 13.04 -5.17 2.34
N ASP A 5 14.35 -4.93 2.41
CA ASP A 5 15.01 -3.97 1.54
C ASP A 5 14.98 -4.42 0.07
N ASP A 6 15.13 -5.71 -0.19
CA ASP A 6 15.00 -6.27 -1.53
C ASP A 6 13.56 -6.10 -2.06
N ILE A 7 12.57 -6.33 -1.22
CA ILE A 7 11.15 -6.14 -1.57
C ILE A 7 10.88 -4.67 -1.90
N ARG A 8 11.37 -3.75 -1.03
CA ARG A 8 11.20 -2.32 -1.27
C ARG A 8 11.85 -1.90 -2.59
N ALA A 9 13.08 -2.30 -2.81
CA ALA A 9 13.82 -1.98 -4.04
C ALA A 9 13.12 -2.51 -5.29
N ASP A 10 12.64 -3.75 -5.26
CA ASP A 10 11.91 -4.34 -6.37
C ASP A 10 10.61 -3.57 -6.66
N SER A 11 9.86 -3.23 -5.61
CA SER A 11 8.58 -2.55 -5.75
C SER A 11 8.68 -1.18 -6.43
N LEU A 12 9.79 -0.48 -6.23
CA LEU A 12 10.02 0.83 -6.83
C LEU A 12 10.12 0.79 -8.36
N ARG A 13 10.39 -0.37 -8.94
CA ARG A 13 10.47 -0.56 -10.40
C ARG A 13 9.11 -0.40 -11.08
N TYR A 14 8.02 -0.59 -10.35
CA TYR A 14 6.65 -0.60 -10.89
C TYR A 14 5.98 0.77 -10.88
N GLY A 15 6.65 1.78 -10.34
CA GLY A 15 6.07 3.12 -10.17
C GLY A 15 5.23 3.23 -8.89
N PRO A 16 4.55 4.39 -8.69
CA PRO A 16 3.90 4.70 -7.43
C PRO A 16 2.49 4.09 -7.29
N ILE A 17 1.95 3.46 -8.33
CA ILE A 17 0.58 2.92 -8.31
C ILE A 17 0.61 1.45 -7.93
N ALA A 18 -0.26 1.09 -6.99
CA ALA A 18 -0.50 -0.29 -6.60
C ALA A 18 -2.00 -0.55 -6.49
N TYR A 19 -2.37 -1.83 -6.51
CA TYR A 19 -3.72 -2.28 -6.24
C TYR A 19 -3.77 -2.76 -4.79
N VAL A 20 -4.65 -2.17 -4.00
CA VAL A 20 -4.83 -2.56 -2.60
C VAL A 20 -6.11 -3.38 -2.49
N ALA A 21 -5.95 -4.61 -2.04
CA ALA A 21 -7.06 -5.53 -1.80
C ALA A 21 -7.38 -5.57 -0.30
N THR A 22 -8.66 -5.46 0.02
CA THR A 22 -9.21 -5.55 1.35
C THR A 22 -10.45 -6.43 1.34
N VAL A 23 -10.96 -6.80 2.51
CA VAL A 23 -12.11 -7.71 2.63
C VAL A 23 -13.20 -7.04 3.44
N SER A 24 -14.45 -7.12 2.94
CA SER A 24 -15.63 -6.65 3.66
C SER A 24 -15.96 -7.56 4.85
N PRO A 25 -16.80 -7.11 5.80
CA PRO A 25 -17.23 -7.96 6.92
C PRO A 25 -17.92 -9.27 6.48
N SER A 26 -18.56 -9.27 5.30
CA SER A 26 -19.20 -10.47 4.74
C SER A 26 -18.24 -11.37 3.95
N GLY A 27 -16.97 -11.00 3.85
CA GLY A 27 -15.97 -11.79 3.14
C GLY A 27 -15.80 -11.44 1.66
N ASP A 28 -16.47 -10.40 1.16
CA ASP A 28 -16.30 -9.96 -0.23
C ASP A 28 -14.95 -9.28 -0.41
N PRO A 29 -14.12 -9.74 -1.35
CA PRO A 29 -12.88 -9.05 -1.67
C PRO A 29 -13.17 -7.75 -2.42
N HIS A 30 -12.37 -6.73 -2.13
CA HIS A 30 -12.41 -5.44 -2.79
C HIS A 30 -11.01 -5.06 -3.21
N VAL A 31 -10.83 -4.53 -4.40
CA VAL A 31 -9.55 -4.06 -4.90
C VAL A 31 -9.70 -2.68 -5.55
N ALA A 32 -8.73 -1.80 -5.31
CA ALA A 32 -8.71 -0.47 -5.90
C ALA A 32 -7.28 -0.01 -6.18
N PRO A 33 -7.06 0.74 -7.27
CA PRO A 33 -5.76 1.37 -7.52
C PRO A 33 -5.57 2.58 -6.60
N VAL A 34 -4.36 2.71 -6.05
CA VAL A 34 -3.98 3.83 -5.19
C VAL A 34 -2.52 4.19 -5.44
N ALA A 35 -2.16 5.42 -5.11
CA ALA A 35 -0.75 5.78 -5.00
C ALA A 35 -0.23 5.31 -3.65
N VAL A 36 0.96 4.74 -3.64
CA VAL A 36 1.62 4.24 -2.43
C VAL A 36 3.02 4.81 -2.30
N ALA A 37 3.52 4.86 -1.08
CA ALA A 37 4.90 5.25 -0.78
C ALA A 37 5.43 4.45 0.40
N TRP A 38 6.72 4.12 0.37
CA TRP A 38 7.38 3.54 1.52
C TRP A 38 7.73 4.61 2.55
N SER A 39 7.53 4.29 3.81
CA SER A 39 8.01 5.06 4.95
C SER A 39 8.69 4.08 5.91
N GLY A 40 10.02 4.05 5.88
CA GLY A 40 10.75 2.96 6.52
C GLY A 40 10.36 1.62 5.90
N ASP A 41 9.94 0.68 6.73
CA ASP A 41 9.51 -0.65 6.31
C ASP A 41 8.00 -0.76 6.10
N ASP A 42 7.26 0.35 6.20
CA ASP A 42 5.82 0.39 6.02
C ASP A 42 5.44 1.00 4.67
N ILE A 43 4.27 0.63 4.17
CA ILE A 43 3.70 1.19 2.96
C ILE A 43 2.54 2.10 3.35
N LEU A 44 2.58 3.34 2.85
CA LEU A 44 1.54 4.34 3.10
C LEU A 44 0.68 4.53 1.87
N THR A 45 -0.60 4.81 2.08
CA THR A 45 -1.49 5.38 1.06
C THR A 45 -2.41 6.41 1.70
N PHE A 46 -2.72 7.47 0.95
CA PHE A 46 -3.58 8.57 1.39
C PHE A 46 -4.92 8.42 0.69
N VAL A 47 -5.99 8.22 1.45
CA VAL A 47 -7.29 7.81 0.92
C VAL A 47 -8.43 8.57 1.60
N ARG A 48 -9.58 8.63 0.94
CA ARG A 48 -10.77 9.24 1.55
C ARG A 48 -11.24 8.42 2.75
N THR A 49 -11.61 9.13 3.81
CA THR A 49 -12.14 8.52 5.04
C THR A 49 -13.38 7.66 4.77
N ASP A 50 -14.22 8.07 3.82
CA ASP A 50 -15.47 7.39 3.48
C ASP A 50 -15.32 6.27 2.43
N SER A 51 -14.09 5.91 2.08
CA SER A 51 -13.86 4.85 1.08
C SER A 51 -14.15 3.46 1.63
N ARG A 52 -14.49 2.53 0.71
CA ARG A 52 -14.75 1.13 1.05
C ARG A 52 -13.55 0.48 1.73
N LYS A 53 -12.35 0.75 1.27
CA LYS A 53 -11.13 0.17 1.84
C LYS A 53 -10.90 0.59 3.28
N VAL A 54 -11.23 1.82 3.65
CA VAL A 54 -11.13 2.27 5.05
C VAL A 54 -12.15 1.52 5.91
N ALA A 55 -13.41 1.44 5.46
CA ALA A 55 -14.44 0.69 6.18
C ALA A 55 -14.03 -0.78 6.36
N ASN A 56 -13.45 -1.39 5.33
CA ASN A 56 -13.02 -2.78 5.36
C ASN A 56 -11.89 -3.01 6.38
N VAL A 57 -10.84 -2.18 6.35
CA VAL A 57 -9.68 -2.38 7.25
C VAL A 57 -9.98 -2.02 8.69
N ARG A 58 -10.98 -1.18 8.97
CA ARG A 58 -11.43 -0.96 10.34
C ARG A 58 -12.03 -2.21 10.97
N ARG A 59 -12.61 -3.09 10.16
CA ARG A 59 -13.24 -4.35 10.60
C ARG A 59 -12.29 -5.52 10.47
N HIS A 60 -11.51 -5.56 9.40
CA HIS A 60 -10.53 -6.60 9.13
C HIS A 60 -9.21 -5.95 8.72
N PRO A 61 -8.31 -5.67 9.69
CA PRO A 61 -7.13 -4.81 9.49
C PRO A 61 -5.99 -5.52 8.76
N ARG A 62 -6.28 -6.04 7.59
CA ARG A 62 -5.30 -6.68 6.69
C ARG A 62 -5.51 -6.20 5.26
N ALA A 63 -4.43 -6.10 4.52
CA ALA A 63 -4.47 -5.76 3.11
C ALA A 63 -3.39 -6.51 2.33
N THR A 64 -3.64 -6.64 1.05
CA THR A 64 -2.64 -7.04 0.06
C THR A 64 -2.37 -5.85 -0.84
N VAL A 65 -1.09 -5.55 -1.05
CA VAL A 65 -0.62 -4.50 -1.95
C VAL A 65 0.04 -5.18 -3.13
N HIS A 66 -0.55 -5.03 -4.31
CA HIS A 66 -0.01 -5.59 -5.54
C HIS A 66 0.47 -4.46 -6.44
N PHE A 67 1.77 -4.35 -6.65
CA PHE A 67 2.33 -3.30 -7.50
C PHE A 67 1.94 -3.53 -8.96
N ALA A 68 1.77 -2.43 -9.72
CA ALA A 68 1.22 -2.50 -11.07
C ALA A 68 2.17 -3.22 -12.03
N VAL A 69 1.67 -4.25 -12.68
CA VAL A 69 2.42 -5.09 -13.61
C VAL A 69 2.32 -4.55 -15.03
N GLY A 70 3.41 -4.65 -15.78
CA GLY A 70 3.41 -4.25 -17.18
C GLY A 70 4.63 -4.75 -17.94
N PRO A 71 4.68 -4.51 -19.27
CA PRO A 71 5.78 -4.97 -20.10
C PRO A 71 7.11 -4.31 -19.77
N THR A 72 7.09 -3.09 -19.23
CA THR A 72 8.31 -2.34 -18.88
C THR A 72 9.09 -2.99 -17.72
N THR A 73 8.46 -3.84 -16.94
CA THR A 73 9.08 -4.60 -15.87
C THR A 73 9.10 -6.10 -16.17
N ASN A 74 9.08 -6.46 -17.44
CA ASN A 74 9.16 -7.85 -17.91
C ASN A 74 8.07 -8.75 -17.31
N TRP A 75 6.89 -8.17 -17.02
CA TRP A 75 5.78 -8.89 -16.40
C TRP A 75 6.13 -9.53 -15.04
N ASP A 76 7.11 -8.94 -14.35
CA ASP A 76 7.41 -9.28 -12.97
C ASP A 76 6.29 -8.79 -12.05
N SER A 77 6.14 -9.40 -10.89
CA SER A 77 5.16 -9.00 -9.88
C SER A 77 5.84 -8.83 -8.53
N CYS A 78 5.36 -7.85 -7.77
CA CYS A 78 5.72 -7.68 -6.36
C CYS A 78 4.41 -7.56 -5.57
N ILE A 79 4.20 -8.48 -4.63
CA ILE A 79 2.98 -8.56 -3.84
C ILE A 79 3.37 -8.56 -2.37
N VAL A 80 2.72 -7.69 -1.58
CA VAL A 80 3.00 -7.53 -0.16
C VAL A 80 1.70 -7.71 0.63
N TRP A 81 1.75 -8.51 1.68
CA TRP A 81 0.66 -8.69 2.64
C TRP A 81 1.05 -8.10 3.98
N GLY A 82 0.11 -7.47 4.66
CA GLY A 82 0.40 -6.93 5.97
C GLY A 82 -0.82 -6.50 6.77
N ALA A 83 -0.55 -6.21 8.04
CA ALA A 83 -1.52 -5.58 8.93
C ALA A 83 -1.67 -4.10 8.56
N VAL A 84 -2.87 -3.56 8.72
CA VAL A 84 -3.18 -2.18 8.36
C VAL A 84 -3.59 -1.40 9.61
N GLU A 85 -3.00 -0.22 9.74
CA GLU A 85 -3.38 0.78 10.74
C GLU A 85 -3.99 1.98 10.02
N VAL A 86 -5.14 2.45 10.51
CA VAL A 86 -5.77 3.69 10.02
C VAL A 86 -5.23 4.84 10.85
N ILE A 87 -4.57 5.78 10.20
CA ILE A 87 -4.03 6.98 10.84
C ILE A 87 -5.00 8.13 10.58
N ASP A 88 -5.84 8.44 11.56
CA ASP A 88 -6.93 9.41 11.44
C ASP A 88 -6.88 10.53 12.49
N ASP A 89 -5.88 10.54 13.36
CA ASP A 89 -5.65 11.63 14.30
C ASP A 89 -4.83 12.75 13.67
N ASP A 90 -4.97 13.97 14.20
CA ASP A 90 -4.29 15.14 13.66
C ASP A 90 -2.77 15.00 13.67
N ALA A 91 -2.20 14.55 14.79
CA ALA A 91 -0.75 14.39 14.93
C ALA A 91 -0.20 13.36 13.93
N GLY A 92 -0.89 12.25 13.75
CA GLY A 92 -0.51 11.21 12.79
C GLY A 92 -0.55 11.71 11.36
N ARG A 93 -1.63 12.40 10.96
CA ARG A 93 -1.75 12.96 9.61
C ARG A 93 -0.70 14.04 9.34
N VAL A 94 -0.44 14.91 10.31
CA VAL A 94 0.63 15.91 10.19
C VAL A 94 1.98 15.25 10.00
N GLY A 95 2.28 14.22 10.79
CA GLY A 95 3.56 13.51 10.72
C GLY A 95 3.80 12.78 9.40
N LEU A 96 2.73 12.36 8.71
CA LEU A 96 2.84 11.60 7.45
C LEU A 96 2.59 12.45 6.19
N TRP A 97 2.16 13.71 6.35
CA TRP A 97 1.71 14.56 5.25
C TRP A 97 2.73 14.67 4.10
N ASP A 98 4.01 14.76 4.42
CA ASP A 98 5.08 14.93 3.44
C ASP A 98 5.75 13.60 3.02
N ARG A 99 5.18 12.46 3.40
CA ARG A 99 5.80 11.15 3.20
C ARG A 99 5.40 10.44 1.89
N MET A 100 4.40 10.97 1.19
CA MET A 100 3.88 10.29 -0.02
C MET A 100 4.73 10.52 -1.28
N GLY A 101 5.69 11.45 -1.23
CA GLY A 101 6.52 11.75 -2.39
C GLY A 101 5.87 12.65 -3.44
N TYR A 102 4.67 13.16 -3.17
CA TYR A 102 3.97 14.13 -4.01
C TYR A 102 3.11 15.04 -3.13
N ASP A 103 2.69 16.19 -3.66
CA ASP A 103 1.88 17.16 -2.93
C ASP A 103 0.45 16.65 -2.77
N LEU A 104 -0.02 16.55 -1.52
CA LEU A 104 -1.38 16.12 -1.19
C LEU A 104 -2.40 17.26 -1.24
N SER A 105 -1.95 18.52 -1.27
CA SER A 105 -2.84 19.69 -1.21
C SER A 105 -3.91 19.73 -2.32
N PRO A 106 -3.64 19.31 -3.57
CA PRO A 106 -4.68 19.26 -4.60
C PRO A 106 -5.82 18.28 -4.28
N PHE A 107 -5.52 17.22 -3.51
CA PHE A 107 -6.48 16.20 -3.12
C PHE A 107 -7.21 16.55 -1.84
N GLU A 108 -6.54 17.28 -0.94
CA GLU A 108 -7.12 17.77 0.31
C GLU A 108 -6.66 19.20 0.58
N PRO A 109 -7.41 20.20 0.04
CA PRO A 109 -7.05 21.61 0.24
C PRO A 109 -7.11 22.06 1.69
N GLY A 110 -7.85 21.35 2.54
CA GLY A 110 -7.93 21.63 3.99
C GLY A 110 -6.66 21.28 4.76
N GLY A 111 -5.69 20.63 4.12
CA GLY A 111 -4.41 20.28 4.73
C GLY A 111 -4.45 19.03 5.61
N PRO A 112 -3.37 18.80 6.38
CA PRO A 112 -3.18 17.52 7.08
C PRO A 112 -4.17 17.28 8.23
N THR A 113 -4.84 18.30 8.74
CA THR A 113 -5.82 18.14 9.81
C THR A 113 -7.26 17.93 9.31
N ALA A 114 -7.47 18.00 8.00
CA ALA A 114 -8.80 17.79 7.42
C ALA A 114 -9.26 16.33 7.60
N PRO A 115 -10.48 16.09 8.09
CA PRO A 115 -10.95 14.73 8.40
C PRO A 115 -11.45 13.94 7.19
N THR A 116 -11.45 14.53 5.99
CA THR A 116 -11.95 13.90 4.75
C THR A 116 -11.04 12.80 4.24
N HIS A 117 -9.78 12.78 4.67
CA HIS A 117 -8.77 11.80 4.29
C HIS A 117 -8.07 11.23 5.51
N VAL A 118 -7.58 10.02 5.36
CA VAL A 118 -6.74 9.32 6.34
C VAL A 118 -5.55 8.69 5.62
N PHE A 119 -4.51 8.33 6.39
CA PHE A 119 -3.49 7.43 5.87
C PHE A 119 -3.82 6.00 6.27
N LEU A 120 -3.59 5.08 5.37
CA LEU A 120 -3.48 3.66 5.70
C LEU A 120 -1.99 3.32 5.72
N ARG A 121 -1.55 2.73 6.81
CA ARG A 121 -0.19 2.22 6.96
C ARG A 121 -0.23 0.72 6.96
N VAL A 122 0.33 0.11 5.93
CA VAL A 122 0.46 -1.34 5.82
C VAL A 122 1.83 -1.73 6.37
N ARG A 123 1.84 -2.57 7.38
CA ARG A 123 3.05 -3.15 7.95
C ARG A 123 3.27 -4.53 7.33
N PRO A 124 4.22 -4.68 6.41
CA PRO A 124 4.44 -5.94 5.74
C PRO A 124 4.83 -7.07 6.70
N ASP A 125 4.24 -8.23 6.53
CA ASP A 125 4.64 -9.46 7.22
C ASP A 125 4.98 -10.59 6.25
N ARG A 126 4.63 -10.43 4.97
CA ARG A 126 4.93 -11.41 3.93
C ARG A 126 4.99 -10.70 2.59
N ALA A 127 5.88 -11.15 1.71
CA ALA A 127 5.95 -10.66 0.33
C ALA A 127 6.37 -11.77 -0.63
N LEU A 128 6.00 -11.58 -1.89
CA LEU A 128 6.31 -12.50 -2.99
C LEU A 128 6.74 -11.68 -4.20
N ILE A 129 7.88 -12.05 -4.77
CA ILE A 129 8.31 -11.54 -6.07
C ILE A 129 8.20 -12.68 -7.08
N LEU A 130 7.56 -12.44 -8.20
CA LEU A 130 7.49 -13.34 -9.33
C LEU A 130 8.21 -12.73 -10.52
N ARG A 131 9.12 -13.47 -11.13
CA ARG A 131 9.83 -13.05 -12.33
C ARG A 131 9.11 -13.64 -13.56
N ASN A 132 8.66 -12.77 -14.45
CA ASN A 132 7.93 -13.14 -15.66
C ASN A 132 6.82 -14.16 -15.35
N TYR A 133 5.80 -13.74 -14.60
CA TYR A 133 4.68 -14.61 -14.14
C TYR A 133 5.14 -15.81 -13.29
N GLY A 134 6.37 -15.78 -12.78
CA GLY A 134 6.95 -16.90 -12.04
C GLY A 134 7.73 -17.90 -12.89
N ILE A 135 7.72 -17.75 -14.22
CA ILE A 135 8.44 -18.64 -15.13
C ILE A 135 9.96 -18.53 -14.89
N ALA A 136 10.46 -17.32 -14.67
CA ALA A 136 11.88 -17.05 -14.47
C ALA A 136 12.31 -17.03 -13.00
N GLY A 137 11.43 -17.44 -12.09
CA GLY A 137 11.76 -17.57 -10.67
C GLY A 137 10.78 -16.89 -9.74
N ARG A 138 10.96 -17.15 -8.46
CA ARG A 138 10.19 -16.52 -7.38
C ARG A 138 11.06 -16.32 -6.16
N GLU A 139 10.78 -15.26 -5.42
CA GLU A 139 11.44 -14.95 -4.17
C GLU A 139 10.38 -14.66 -3.12
N GLN A 140 10.60 -15.12 -1.91
CA GLN A 140 9.67 -14.93 -0.80
C GLN A 140 10.38 -14.27 0.36
N TRP A 141 9.62 -13.46 1.08
CA TRP A 141 10.05 -12.86 2.34
C TRP A 141 8.95 -13.01 3.38
N ARG A 142 9.34 -13.28 4.61
CA ARG A 142 8.49 -13.26 5.81
C ARG A 142 9.21 -12.54 6.93
N ARG A 143 8.42 -11.77 7.71
CA ARG A 143 8.94 -11.12 8.92
C ARG A 143 9.33 -12.15 9.97
#